data_1b21dd103a1f983730d8cdc94c4eab02
#
_entry.id   1b21dd103a1f983730d8cdc94c4eab02
#
_cell.length_a   1.000
_cell.length_b   1.000
_cell.length_c   1.000
_cell.angle_alpha   90.00
_cell.angle_beta   90.00
_cell.angle_gamma   90.00
#
_symmetry.space_group_name_H-M   'P 1'
#
loop_
_entity.id
_entity.type
_entity.pdbx_description
1 polymer ?
#
loop_
_entity_poly.entity_id
_entity_poly.type
_entity_poly.pdbx_seq_one_letter_code
_entity_poly.pdbx_strand_id
1 'polypeptide(L)'
;MKILGISLGTKNGNNDTMCRVALEAAKEKGAEIEFIHLFDWDIRPCTGCVACSRALVTGKGMVCSQKDDFKALYEKMVDADGVLFVDPIFESGCTGLFHTLMDRMGPGHDTGLMLGCCEKMKEQGKEPLDMKYFKQKAISFVGIGGSDWAVRVETDHAMLAMSPGWKVVDNDYFSWSKDVIMQDDKVERMREIARNLVDAAQDIADRHLMIFSPENDKLDYWKGKKGACPHCH
;
A
#
# COMPACT_ATOMS: atom_id res chain seq x y z
N MET A 1 -2.31 -8.24 15.20
CA MET A 1 -2.31 -7.29 14.07
C MET A 1 -0.94 -7.30 13.42
N LYS A 2 -0.92 -7.26 12.08
CA LYS A 2 0.31 -7.37 11.28
C LYS A 2 0.55 -6.12 10.45
N ILE A 3 1.76 -5.54 10.53
CA ILE A 3 2.23 -4.43 9.71
C ILE A 3 3.29 -4.91 8.73
N LEU A 4 3.08 -4.65 7.46
CA LEU A 4 4.00 -4.96 6.37
C LEU A 4 4.71 -3.68 5.91
N GLY A 5 6.04 -3.65 6.02
CA GLY A 5 6.87 -2.59 5.47
C GLY A 5 7.53 -3.02 4.15
N ILE A 6 7.36 -2.23 3.11
CA ILE A 6 7.90 -2.48 1.76
C ILE A 6 8.84 -1.34 1.40
N SER A 7 10.12 -1.67 1.23
CA SER A 7 11.15 -0.71 0.80
C SER A 7 11.52 -0.91 -0.66
N LEU A 8 11.58 0.21 -1.40
CA LEU A 8 11.90 0.24 -2.83
C LEU A 8 13.26 0.92 -3.12
N GLY A 9 14.05 1.16 -2.09
CA GLY A 9 15.37 1.79 -2.24
C GLY A 9 16.51 0.79 -2.45
N THR A 10 17.74 1.30 -2.41
CA THR A 10 18.95 0.48 -2.43
C THR A 10 19.02 -0.39 -1.17
N LYS A 11 19.40 -1.64 -1.34
CA LYS A 11 19.53 -2.60 -0.24
C LYS A 11 20.42 -2.07 0.88
N ASN A 12 19.92 -2.10 2.10
CA ASN A 12 20.53 -1.52 3.30
C ASN A 12 20.80 0.01 3.20
N GLY A 13 20.18 0.71 2.27
CA GLY A 13 20.25 2.16 2.13
C GLY A 13 19.24 2.90 3.01
N ASN A 14 19.05 4.18 2.73
CA ASN A 14 18.20 5.07 3.52
C ASN A 14 16.74 4.57 3.63
N ASN A 15 16.17 4.11 2.53
CA ASN A 15 14.78 3.61 2.52
C ASN A 15 14.61 2.36 3.36
N ASP A 16 15.53 1.39 3.23
CA ASP A 16 15.52 0.17 4.06
C ASP A 16 15.66 0.51 5.54
N THR A 17 16.60 1.40 5.86
CA THR A 17 16.87 1.82 7.23
C THR A 17 15.64 2.49 7.84
N MET A 18 15.04 3.46 7.14
CA MET A 18 13.87 4.17 7.64
C MET A 18 12.62 3.28 7.70
N CYS A 19 12.45 2.37 6.75
CA CYS A 19 11.39 1.36 6.81
C CYS A 19 11.53 0.47 8.08
N ARG A 20 12.74 0.05 8.42
CA ARG A 20 13.02 -0.71 9.65
C ARG A 20 12.79 0.12 10.91
N VAL A 21 13.17 1.40 10.92
CA VAL A 21 12.86 2.34 12.03
C VAL A 21 11.36 2.41 12.29
N ALA A 22 10.57 2.53 11.22
CA ALA A 22 9.11 2.52 11.32
C ALA A 22 8.57 1.19 11.87
N LEU A 23 9.07 0.06 11.33
CA LEU A 23 8.63 -1.27 11.77
C LEU A 23 8.96 -1.54 13.24
N GLU A 24 10.13 -1.10 13.73
CA GLU A 24 10.45 -1.21 15.16
C GLU A 24 9.48 -0.37 16.01
N ALA A 25 9.11 0.85 15.57
CA ALA A 25 8.10 1.64 16.28
C ALA A 25 6.71 0.97 16.26
N ALA A 26 6.34 0.30 15.16
CA ALA A 26 5.12 -0.50 15.09
C ALA A 26 5.16 -1.69 16.05
N LYS A 27 6.29 -2.37 16.14
CA LYS A 27 6.53 -3.49 17.07
C LYS A 27 6.46 -3.05 18.53
N GLU A 28 7.01 -1.89 18.87
CA GLU A 28 6.89 -1.29 20.22
C GLU A 28 5.43 -1.06 20.62
N LYS A 29 4.53 -0.83 19.64
CA LYS A 29 3.07 -0.77 19.85
C LYS A 29 2.39 -2.15 19.86
N GLY A 30 3.15 -3.25 19.77
CA GLY A 30 2.64 -4.61 19.86
C GLY A 30 2.24 -5.24 18.52
N ALA A 31 2.56 -4.64 17.38
CA ALA A 31 2.31 -5.23 16.08
C ALA A 31 3.31 -6.35 15.76
N GLU A 32 2.83 -7.40 15.08
CA GLU A 32 3.69 -8.28 14.30
C GLU A 32 4.19 -7.51 13.08
N ILE A 33 5.48 -7.63 12.75
CA ILE A 33 6.08 -6.88 11.65
C ILE A 33 6.68 -7.81 10.60
N GLU A 34 6.56 -7.43 9.34
CA GLU A 34 7.25 -8.06 8.22
C GLU A 34 7.92 -6.98 7.36
N PHE A 35 9.18 -7.22 6.97
CA PHE A 35 9.93 -6.34 6.08
C PHE A 35 10.13 -6.99 4.72
N ILE A 36 9.88 -6.25 3.66
CA ILE A 36 10.16 -6.62 2.27
C ILE A 36 11.08 -5.59 1.63
N HIS A 37 12.20 -6.06 1.08
CA HIS A 37 13.02 -5.29 0.14
C HIS A 37 12.56 -5.65 -1.28
N LEU A 38 11.85 -4.73 -1.96
CA LEU A 38 11.09 -5.09 -3.17
C LEU A 38 11.99 -5.46 -4.37
N PHE A 39 13.24 -4.96 -4.42
CA PHE A 39 14.19 -5.36 -5.47
C PHE A 39 14.67 -6.82 -5.37
N ASP A 40 14.40 -7.52 -4.25
CA ASP A 40 14.67 -8.96 -4.14
C ASP A 40 13.54 -9.81 -4.76
N TRP A 41 12.46 -9.16 -5.29
CA TRP A 41 11.28 -9.81 -5.87
C TRP A 41 11.23 -9.60 -7.39
N ASP A 42 10.91 -10.65 -8.16
CA ASP A 42 10.68 -10.53 -9.61
C ASP A 42 9.28 -9.96 -9.87
N ILE A 43 9.19 -8.64 -9.99
CA ILE A 43 7.94 -7.94 -10.33
C ILE A 43 8.09 -7.36 -11.75
N ARG A 44 7.45 -7.98 -12.71
CA ARG A 44 7.55 -7.56 -14.12
C ARG A 44 6.49 -6.53 -14.49
N PRO A 45 6.79 -5.63 -15.46
CA PRO A 45 5.82 -4.66 -15.96
C PRO A 45 4.54 -5.31 -16.47
N CYS A 46 3.40 -4.65 -16.28
CA CYS A 46 2.14 -5.09 -16.86
C CYS A 46 2.21 -5.07 -18.39
N THR A 47 1.79 -6.15 -19.04
CA THR A 47 1.77 -6.26 -20.52
C THR A 47 0.45 -5.81 -21.14
N GLY A 48 -0.53 -5.34 -20.34
CA GLY A 48 -1.84 -4.94 -20.84
C GLY A 48 -2.68 -6.08 -21.44
N CYS A 49 -2.37 -7.34 -21.14
CA CYS A 49 -3.02 -8.51 -21.74
C CYS A 49 -4.46 -8.75 -21.26
N VAL A 50 -4.96 -7.99 -20.30
CA VAL A 50 -6.28 -8.04 -19.66
C VAL A 50 -6.71 -9.43 -19.15
N ALA A 51 -5.76 -10.34 -18.94
CA ALA A 51 -6.05 -11.70 -18.47
C ALA A 51 -6.67 -11.71 -17.08
N CYS A 52 -6.23 -10.83 -16.18
CA CYS A 52 -6.77 -10.67 -14.83
C CYS A 52 -8.25 -10.24 -14.85
N SER A 53 -8.61 -9.23 -15.64
CA SER A 53 -10.02 -8.79 -15.81
C SER A 53 -10.87 -9.91 -16.40
N ARG A 54 -10.37 -10.60 -17.43
CA ARG A 54 -11.10 -11.71 -18.06
C ARG A 54 -11.30 -12.85 -17.08
N ALA A 55 -10.28 -13.20 -16.29
CA ALA A 55 -10.37 -14.24 -15.27
C ALA A 55 -11.42 -13.88 -14.22
N LEU A 56 -11.41 -12.64 -13.75
CA LEU A 56 -12.37 -12.12 -12.77
C LEU A 56 -13.80 -12.20 -13.29
N VAL A 57 -14.08 -11.66 -14.47
CA VAL A 57 -15.43 -11.66 -15.10
C VAL A 57 -15.94 -13.08 -15.39
N THR A 58 -15.06 -14.04 -15.67
CA THR A 58 -15.45 -15.44 -15.90
C THR A 58 -15.50 -16.30 -14.64
N GLY A 59 -15.30 -15.69 -13.45
CA GLY A 59 -15.36 -16.40 -12.16
C GLY A 59 -14.17 -17.30 -11.88
N LYS A 60 -13.02 -17.04 -12.51
CA LYS A 60 -11.76 -17.75 -12.25
C LYS A 60 -10.90 -17.07 -11.17
N GLY A 61 -11.40 -15.98 -10.57
CA GLY A 61 -10.69 -15.21 -9.57
C GLY A 61 -9.66 -14.23 -10.17
N MET A 62 -8.79 -13.71 -9.31
CA MET A 62 -7.75 -12.75 -9.67
C MET A 62 -6.51 -13.50 -10.20
N VAL A 63 -6.44 -13.74 -11.50
CA VAL A 63 -5.36 -14.50 -12.12
C VAL A 63 -4.58 -13.63 -13.10
N CYS A 64 -3.35 -13.26 -12.74
CA CYS A 64 -2.42 -12.68 -13.68
C CYS A 64 -1.78 -13.78 -14.55
N SER A 65 -1.59 -13.49 -15.84
CA SER A 65 -0.93 -14.42 -16.78
C SER A 65 0.59 -14.48 -16.61
N GLN A 66 1.18 -13.48 -15.98
CA GLN A 66 2.61 -13.45 -15.73
C GLN A 66 3.00 -14.39 -14.58
N LYS A 67 4.13 -15.09 -14.78
CA LYS A 67 4.70 -15.99 -13.78
C LYS A 67 5.87 -15.27 -13.12
N ASP A 68 5.56 -14.50 -12.10
CA ASP A 68 6.49 -13.72 -11.30
C ASP A 68 5.99 -13.66 -9.83
N ASP A 69 6.66 -12.87 -9.00
CA ASP A 69 6.37 -12.82 -7.56
C ASP A 69 5.19 -11.89 -7.19
N PHE A 70 4.58 -11.19 -8.16
CA PHE A 70 3.51 -10.23 -7.88
C PHE A 70 2.35 -10.83 -7.09
N LYS A 71 1.91 -12.06 -7.45
CA LYS A 71 0.81 -12.70 -6.73
C LYS A 71 1.15 -12.92 -5.25
N ALA A 72 2.35 -13.41 -4.97
CA ALA A 72 2.79 -13.65 -3.60
C ALA A 72 2.92 -12.36 -2.81
N LEU A 73 3.42 -11.28 -3.43
CA LEU A 73 3.48 -9.95 -2.82
C LEU A 73 2.08 -9.41 -2.50
N TYR A 74 1.16 -9.50 -3.47
CA TYR A 74 -0.22 -9.05 -3.28
C TYR A 74 -0.92 -9.79 -2.13
N GLU A 75 -0.76 -11.12 -2.04
CA GLU A 75 -1.31 -11.90 -0.92
C GLU A 75 -0.74 -11.44 0.43
N LYS A 76 0.56 -11.12 0.52
CA LYS A 76 1.14 -10.55 1.74
C LYS A 76 0.55 -9.19 2.09
N MET A 77 0.30 -8.33 1.10
CA MET A 77 -0.36 -7.05 1.32
C MET A 77 -1.82 -7.23 1.77
N VAL A 78 -2.53 -8.22 1.22
CA VAL A 78 -3.91 -8.56 1.62
C VAL A 78 -3.96 -9.17 3.02
N ASP A 79 -3.00 -9.97 3.42
CA ASP A 79 -2.95 -10.62 4.74
C ASP A 79 -2.45 -9.67 5.86
N ALA A 80 -1.86 -8.51 5.52
CA ALA A 80 -1.49 -7.48 6.49
C ALA A 80 -2.69 -6.61 6.88
N ASP A 81 -2.72 -6.10 8.10
CA ASP A 81 -3.71 -5.13 8.57
C ASP A 81 -3.32 -3.70 8.21
N GLY A 82 -2.02 -3.41 8.15
CA GLY A 82 -1.46 -2.15 7.69
C GLY A 82 -0.26 -2.35 6.78
N VAL A 83 -0.11 -1.47 5.78
CA VAL A 83 0.99 -1.50 4.81
C VAL A 83 1.71 -0.16 4.79
N LEU A 84 3.04 -0.20 4.87
CA LEU A 84 3.91 0.97 4.74
C LEU A 84 4.80 0.83 3.51
N PHE A 85 4.76 1.80 2.60
CA PHE A 85 5.70 1.92 1.50
C PHE A 85 6.75 2.98 1.81
N VAL A 86 8.02 2.65 1.55
CA VAL A 86 9.15 3.59 1.64
C VAL A 86 9.89 3.59 0.31
N ASP A 87 9.71 4.66 -0.47
CA ASP A 87 10.13 4.77 -1.86
C ASP A 87 11.17 5.88 -2.07
N PRO A 88 12.27 5.65 -2.79
CA PRO A 88 13.17 6.73 -3.16
C PRO A 88 12.53 7.62 -4.23
N ILE A 89 12.80 8.93 -4.13
CA ILE A 89 12.30 9.92 -5.10
C ILE A 89 13.26 9.99 -6.29
N PHE A 90 12.78 9.67 -7.49
CA PHE A 90 13.48 9.82 -8.75
C PHE A 90 12.67 10.70 -9.70
N GLU A 91 13.32 11.69 -10.32
CA GLU A 91 12.70 12.60 -11.30
C GLU A 91 11.36 13.19 -10.81
N SER A 92 11.35 13.65 -9.56
CA SER A 92 10.20 14.29 -8.89
C SER A 92 9.00 13.39 -8.58
N GLY A 93 9.10 12.08 -8.74
CA GLY A 93 8.05 11.09 -8.49
C GLY A 93 8.56 9.80 -7.87
N CYS A 94 7.70 8.82 -7.81
CA CYS A 94 8.03 7.48 -7.34
C CYS A 94 8.92 6.72 -8.33
N THR A 95 9.55 5.64 -7.87
CA THR A 95 10.42 4.82 -8.72
C THR A 95 9.67 4.09 -9.84
N GLY A 96 10.39 3.69 -10.88
CA GLY A 96 9.84 2.81 -11.92
C GLY A 96 9.30 1.49 -11.37
N LEU A 97 9.91 0.96 -10.30
CA LEU A 97 9.43 -0.26 -9.63
C LEU A 97 8.09 -0.02 -8.92
N PHE A 98 7.91 1.16 -8.29
CA PHE A 98 6.62 1.54 -7.70
C PHE A 98 5.53 1.61 -8.78
N HIS A 99 5.80 2.29 -9.90
CA HIS A 99 4.85 2.35 -11.02
C HIS A 99 4.58 0.97 -11.64
N THR A 100 5.60 0.12 -11.73
CA THR A 100 5.43 -1.28 -12.16
C THR A 100 4.45 -2.02 -11.25
N LEU A 101 4.59 -1.86 -9.93
CA LEU A 101 3.67 -2.45 -8.95
C LEU A 101 2.26 -1.86 -9.12
N MET A 102 2.14 -0.55 -9.25
CA MET A 102 0.86 0.15 -9.44
C MET A 102 0.12 -0.34 -10.69
N ASP A 103 0.81 -0.48 -11.83
CA ASP A 103 0.24 -1.03 -13.07
C ASP A 103 -0.27 -2.47 -12.89
N ARG A 104 0.37 -3.24 -12.01
CA ARG A 104 -0.03 -4.63 -11.68
C ARG A 104 -1.22 -4.68 -10.73
N MET A 105 -1.45 -3.63 -9.95
CA MET A 105 -2.65 -3.46 -9.11
C MET A 105 -3.92 -3.12 -9.90
N GLY A 106 -3.84 -3.04 -11.23
CA GLY A 106 -4.90 -2.66 -12.14
C GLY A 106 -6.19 -3.50 -12.05
N PRO A 107 -6.97 -3.62 -13.13
CA PRO A 107 -8.41 -3.99 -13.06
C PRO A 107 -8.77 -5.25 -12.26
N GLY A 108 -7.83 -6.22 -12.18
CA GLY A 108 -8.05 -7.45 -11.43
C GLY A 108 -8.05 -7.30 -9.91
N HIS A 109 -7.68 -6.13 -9.40
CA HIS A 109 -7.58 -5.79 -7.98
C HIS A 109 -8.38 -4.53 -7.64
N ASP A 110 -9.16 -4.03 -8.60
CA ASP A 110 -10.11 -2.95 -8.39
C ASP A 110 -11.32 -3.46 -7.60
N THR A 111 -11.53 -2.88 -6.42
CA THR A 111 -12.57 -3.36 -5.49
C THR A 111 -13.98 -3.25 -6.07
N GLY A 112 -14.28 -2.17 -6.80
CA GLY A 112 -15.60 -2.00 -7.41
C GLY A 112 -15.88 -3.07 -8.47
N LEU A 113 -14.88 -3.35 -9.33
CA LEU A 113 -14.99 -4.42 -10.33
C LEU A 113 -15.09 -5.80 -9.67
N MET A 114 -14.30 -6.05 -8.62
CA MET A 114 -14.32 -7.30 -7.87
C MET A 114 -15.69 -7.56 -7.23
N LEU A 115 -16.31 -6.54 -6.59
CA LEU A 115 -17.64 -6.64 -6.00
C LEU A 115 -18.71 -6.94 -7.05
N GLY A 116 -18.74 -6.19 -8.16
CA GLY A 116 -19.68 -6.45 -9.24
C GLY A 116 -19.51 -7.83 -9.88
N CYS A 117 -18.28 -8.37 -9.92
CA CYS A 117 -18.06 -9.73 -10.38
C CYS A 117 -18.55 -10.77 -9.37
N CYS A 118 -18.36 -10.54 -8.06
CA CYS A 118 -18.90 -11.42 -7.00
C CYS A 118 -20.43 -11.53 -7.07
N GLU A 119 -21.14 -10.44 -7.32
CA GLU A 119 -22.61 -10.46 -7.50
C GLU A 119 -23.00 -11.35 -8.68
N LYS A 120 -22.38 -11.16 -9.84
CA LYS A 120 -22.63 -12.01 -11.02
C LYS A 120 -22.25 -13.47 -10.79
N MET A 121 -21.19 -13.75 -10.03
CA MET A 121 -20.81 -15.12 -9.69
C MET A 121 -21.91 -15.78 -8.84
N LYS A 122 -22.46 -15.09 -7.84
CA LYS A 122 -23.58 -15.58 -7.02
C LYS A 122 -24.82 -15.86 -7.87
N GLU A 123 -25.19 -14.95 -8.79
CA GLU A 123 -26.31 -15.17 -9.72
C GLU A 123 -26.13 -16.41 -10.60
N GLN A 124 -24.87 -16.77 -10.92
CA GLN A 124 -24.53 -17.96 -11.69
C GLN A 124 -24.35 -19.23 -10.84
N GLY A 125 -24.59 -19.15 -9.53
CA GLY A 125 -24.38 -20.27 -8.60
C GLY A 125 -22.92 -20.64 -8.39
N LYS A 126 -21.97 -19.69 -8.63
CA LYS A 126 -20.55 -19.87 -8.41
C LYS A 126 -20.11 -19.27 -7.08
N GLU A 127 -19.07 -19.84 -6.50
CA GLU A 127 -18.44 -19.28 -5.30
C GLU A 127 -17.84 -17.89 -5.60
N PRO A 128 -18.17 -16.85 -4.81
CA PRO A 128 -17.57 -15.54 -4.93
C PRO A 128 -16.10 -15.55 -4.48
N LEU A 129 -15.40 -14.44 -4.69
CA LEU A 129 -14.05 -14.25 -4.16
C LEU A 129 -14.05 -14.30 -2.62
N ASP A 130 -12.92 -14.74 -2.06
CA ASP A 130 -12.72 -14.73 -0.61
C ASP A 130 -12.89 -13.32 -0.04
N MET A 131 -13.65 -13.21 1.06
CA MET A 131 -13.93 -11.93 1.72
C MET A 131 -12.69 -11.23 2.25
N LYS A 132 -11.57 -11.94 2.42
CA LYS A 132 -10.30 -11.34 2.83
C LYS A 132 -9.84 -10.21 1.91
N TYR A 133 -10.15 -10.29 0.61
CA TYR A 133 -9.80 -9.27 -0.39
C TYR A 133 -10.59 -7.97 -0.26
N PHE A 134 -11.67 -7.99 0.52
CA PHE A 134 -12.54 -6.84 0.76
C PHE A 134 -12.39 -6.25 2.16
N LYS A 135 -11.48 -6.77 2.98
CA LYS A 135 -11.17 -6.17 4.28
C LYS A 135 -10.59 -4.78 4.07
N GLN A 136 -11.08 -3.81 4.84
CA GLN A 136 -10.49 -2.50 4.87
C GLN A 136 -9.09 -2.55 5.48
N LYS A 137 -8.17 -1.73 4.98
CA LYS A 137 -6.77 -1.66 5.44
C LYS A 137 -6.30 -0.23 5.60
N ALA A 138 -5.36 -0.05 6.51
CA ALA A 138 -4.58 1.16 6.63
C ALA A 138 -3.34 1.10 5.73
N ILE A 139 -3.00 2.21 5.07
CA ILE A 139 -1.79 2.30 4.27
C ILE A 139 -1.11 3.66 4.50
N SER A 140 0.21 3.65 4.58
CA SER A 140 1.03 4.87 4.67
C SER A 140 2.18 4.83 3.68
N PHE A 141 2.64 6.00 3.28
CA PHE A 141 3.70 6.16 2.30
C PHE A 141 4.72 7.18 2.78
N VAL A 142 6.00 6.94 2.45
CA VAL A 142 7.08 7.90 2.68
C VAL A 142 8.04 7.90 1.50
N GLY A 143 8.13 9.04 0.81
CA GLY A 143 9.16 9.28 -0.20
C GLY A 143 10.46 9.78 0.45
N ILE A 144 11.63 9.31 0.01
CA ILE A 144 12.93 9.80 0.51
C ILE A 144 13.78 10.26 -0.66
N GLY A 145 14.17 11.56 -0.65
CA GLY A 145 14.93 12.17 -1.73
C GLY A 145 16.09 13.03 -1.29
N GLY A 146 17.07 13.20 -2.20
CA GLY A 146 18.24 14.04 -2.00
C GLY A 146 18.01 15.53 -2.24
N SER A 147 16.81 15.92 -2.69
CA SER A 147 16.40 17.30 -2.95
C SER A 147 14.92 17.47 -2.59
N ASP A 148 14.38 18.66 -2.83
CA ASP A 148 12.96 19.00 -2.66
C ASP A 148 12.11 18.74 -3.93
N TRP A 149 12.68 18.09 -4.93
CA TRP A 149 11.95 17.71 -6.14
C TRP A 149 11.05 16.50 -5.87
N ALA A 150 9.84 16.75 -5.38
CA ALA A 150 8.90 15.73 -4.95
C ALA A 150 7.46 15.99 -5.46
N VAL A 151 7.33 16.70 -6.59
CA VAL A 151 6.05 17.28 -7.06
C VAL A 151 4.94 16.25 -7.26
N ARG A 152 5.28 15.01 -7.63
CA ARG A 152 4.30 13.95 -7.92
C ARG A 152 4.25 12.83 -6.89
N VAL A 153 5.20 12.79 -5.96
CA VAL A 153 5.39 11.65 -5.04
C VAL A 153 4.11 11.32 -4.27
N GLU A 154 3.51 12.31 -3.64
CA GLU A 154 2.32 12.11 -2.82
C GLU A 154 1.12 11.64 -3.68
N THR A 155 0.98 12.17 -4.89
CA THR A 155 -0.08 11.75 -5.83
C THR A 155 0.17 10.35 -6.35
N ASP A 156 1.41 10.01 -6.76
CA ASP A 156 1.78 8.68 -7.23
C ASP A 156 1.48 7.63 -6.13
N HIS A 157 1.85 7.92 -4.87
CA HIS A 157 1.56 7.07 -3.72
C HIS A 157 0.06 6.84 -3.53
N ALA A 158 -0.72 7.92 -3.50
CA ALA A 158 -2.16 7.85 -3.25
C ALA A 158 -2.91 7.03 -4.32
N MET A 159 -2.47 7.10 -5.57
CA MET A 159 -3.06 6.35 -6.68
C MET A 159 -2.98 4.83 -6.47
N LEU A 160 -1.94 4.32 -5.82
CA LEU A 160 -1.83 2.89 -5.51
C LEU A 160 -2.92 2.44 -4.54
N ALA A 161 -3.31 3.29 -3.58
CA ALA A 161 -4.34 2.96 -2.59
C ALA A 161 -5.77 3.03 -3.14
N MET A 162 -5.99 3.75 -4.26
CA MET A 162 -7.34 3.98 -4.80
C MET A 162 -7.99 2.71 -5.32
N SER A 163 -7.28 1.92 -6.11
CA SER A 163 -7.84 0.72 -6.75
C SER A 163 -8.33 -0.32 -5.73
N PRO A 164 -7.56 -0.68 -4.69
CA PRO A 164 -8.03 -1.55 -3.63
C PRO A 164 -8.94 -0.85 -2.60
N GLY A 165 -9.09 0.47 -2.64
CA GLY A 165 -9.94 1.22 -1.71
C GLY A 165 -9.40 1.32 -0.28
N TRP A 166 -8.08 1.23 -0.09
CA TRP A 166 -7.46 1.27 1.24
C TRP A 166 -7.38 2.68 1.81
N LYS A 167 -7.44 2.81 3.14
CA LYS A 167 -7.40 4.10 3.83
C LYS A 167 -5.97 4.60 3.97
N VAL A 168 -5.66 5.72 3.31
CA VAL A 168 -4.38 6.42 3.46
C VAL A 168 -4.35 7.12 4.81
N VAL A 169 -3.35 6.80 5.64
CA VAL A 169 -3.17 7.37 6.99
C VAL A 169 -2.15 8.50 6.95
N ASP A 170 -0.98 8.23 6.43
CA ASP A 170 0.07 9.22 6.19
C ASP A 170 0.59 9.08 4.76
N ASN A 171 0.91 10.21 4.14
CA ASN A 171 1.59 10.26 2.85
C ASN A 171 2.53 11.47 2.91
N ASP A 172 3.81 11.21 3.03
CA ASP A 172 4.82 12.21 3.35
C ASP A 172 6.07 12.01 2.50
N TYR A 173 6.94 13.00 2.46
CA TYR A 173 8.25 12.84 1.85
C TYR A 173 9.34 13.59 2.63
N PHE A 174 10.53 13.01 2.64
CA PHE A 174 11.71 13.56 3.28
C PHE A 174 12.68 14.04 2.22
N SER A 175 12.75 15.35 2.03
CA SER A 175 13.72 16.02 1.17
C SER A 175 15.05 16.22 1.89
N TRP A 176 16.13 16.43 1.12
CA TRP A 176 17.48 16.65 1.64
C TRP A 176 17.94 15.55 2.61
N SER A 177 17.65 14.31 2.26
CA SER A 177 17.73 13.14 3.14
C SER A 177 18.91 12.22 2.83
N LYS A 178 20.07 12.78 2.40
CA LYS A 178 21.26 11.98 2.08
C LYS A 178 21.71 11.10 3.24
N ASP A 179 21.63 11.62 4.47
CA ASP A 179 21.97 10.91 5.71
C ASP A 179 20.77 10.95 6.65
N VAL A 180 19.60 10.47 6.17
CA VAL A 180 18.29 10.62 6.83
C VAL A 180 18.27 10.05 8.24
N ILE A 181 18.99 8.96 8.51
CA ILE A 181 19.05 8.33 9.84
C ILE A 181 19.75 9.21 10.89
N MET A 182 20.53 10.20 10.46
CA MET A 182 21.19 11.19 11.33
C MET A 182 20.33 12.44 11.56
N GLN A 183 19.13 12.49 11.02
CA GLN A 183 18.20 13.62 11.14
C GLN A 183 17.08 13.25 12.10
N ASP A 184 17.25 13.60 13.38
CA ASP A 184 16.37 13.17 14.47
C ASP A 184 14.89 13.52 14.24
N ASP A 185 14.60 14.66 13.63
CA ASP A 185 13.25 15.09 13.28
C ASP A 185 12.59 14.14 12.27
N LYS A 186 13.31 13.69 11.25
CA LYS A 186 12.81 12.74 10.25
C LYS A 186 12.67 11.33 10.80
N VAL A 187 13.63 10.93 11.65
CA VAL A 187 13.55 9.65 12.36
C VAL A 187 12.31 9.61 13.27
N GLU A 188 12.08 10.66 14.04
CA GLU A 188 10.89 10.72 14.91
C GLU A 188 9.60 10.82 14.09
N ARG A 189 9.58 11.59 12.99
CA ARG A 189 8.41 11.62 12.08
C ARG A 189 8.12 10.23 11.49
N MET A 190 9.14 9.48 11.11
CA MET A 190 8.98 8.10 10.61
C MET A 190 8.37 7.17 11.66
N ARG A 191 8.80 7.28 12.91
CA ARG A 191 8.22 6.54 14.04
C ARG A 191 6.76 6.93 14.31
N GLU A 192 6.45 8.23 14.19
CA GLU A 192 5.08 8.74 14.31
C GLU A 192 4.17 8.16 13.22
N ILE A 193 4.60 8.17 11.95
CA ILE A 193 3.86 7.58 10.82
C ILE A 193 3.55 6.10 11.11
N ALA A 194 4.51 5.35 11.62
CA ALA A 194 4.30 3.96 11.99
C ALA A 194 3.29 3.79 13.13
N ARG A 195 3.36 4.64 14.16
CA ARG A 195 2.38 4.61 15.27
C ARG A 195 0.96 4.94 14.79
N ASN A 196 0.83 5.95 13.93
CA ASN A 196 -0.45 6.32 13.31
C ASN A 196 -1.04 5.17 12.48
N LEU A 197 -0.18 4.50 11.69
CA LEU A 197 -0.58 3.34 10.88
C LEU A 197 -1.09 2.20 11.77
N VAL A 198 -0.39 1.91 12.87
CA VAL A 198 -0.81 0.88 13.84
C VAL A 198 -2.16 1.24 14.45
N ASP A 199 -2.36 2.49 14.89
CA ASP A 199 -3.60 2.93 15.52
C ASP A 199 -4.79 2.82 14.55
N ALA A 200 -4.60 3.24 13.29
CA ALA A 200 -5.62 3.13 12.26
C ALA A 200 -5.93 1.67 11.92
N ALA A 201 -4.91 0.83 11.73
CA ALA A 201 -5.08 -0.59 11.43
C ALA A 201 -5.79 -1.32 12.58
N GLN A 202 -5.49 -0.98 13.84
CA GLN A 202 -6.16 -1.56 15.00
C GLN A 202 -7.64 -1.16 15.06
N ASP A 203 -7.97 0.12 14.87
CA ASP A 203 -9.37 0.58 14.87
C ASP A 203 -10.18 -0.06 13.73
N ILE A 204 -9.58 -0.19 12.53
CA ILE A 204 -10.18 -0.90 11.39
C ILE A 204 -10.47 -2.37 11.73
N ALA A 205 -9.51 -3.05 12.35
CA ALA A 205 -9.64 -4.46 12.72
C ALA A 205 -10.70 -4.66 13.82
N ASP A 206 -10.70 -3.81 14.86
CA ASP A 206 -11.64 -3.88 15.98
C ASP A 206 -13.09 -3.65 15.53
N ARG A 207 -13.29 -2.80 14.53
CA ARG A 207 -14.60 -2.53 13.91
C ARG A 207 -14.98 -3.54 12.84
N HIS A 208 -14.10 -4.49 12.48
CA HIS A 208 -14.31 -5.44 11.38
C HIS A 208 -14.72 -4.78 10.06
N LEU A 209 -14.09 -3.64 9.73
CA LEU A 209 -14.47 -2.88 8.56
C LEU A 209 -14.14 -3.62 7.26
N MET A 210 -15.10 -3.58 6.35
CA MET A 210 -14.92 -3.98 4.96
C MET A 210 -14.83 -2.73 4.09
N ILE A 211 -14.18 -2.81 2.94
CA ILE A 211 -14.02 -1.67 2.02
C ILE A 211 -15.36 -1.02 1.67
N PHE A 212 -16.43 -1.82 1.60
CA PHE A 212 -17.81 -1.37 1.31
C PHE A 212 -18.64 -1.06 2.56
N SER A 213 -18.05 -1.05 3.76
CA SER A 213 -18.79 -0.68 4.99
C SER A 213 -19.24 0.78 4.92
N PRO A 214 -20.52 1.08 5.19
CA PRO A 214 -21.04 2.46 5.15
C PRO A 214 -20.36 3.40 6.13
N GLU A 215 -19.75 2.85 7.17
CA GLU A 215 -18.99 3.58 8.18
C GLU A 215 -17.70 4.20 7.63
N ASN A 216 -17.13 3.62 6.56
CA ASN A 216 -15.89 4.10 5.96
C ASN A 216 -15.94 5.58 5.55
N ASP A 217 -17.08 6.06 5.09
CA ASP A 217 -17.26 7.44 4.64
C ASP A 217 -17.23 8.44 5.81
N LYS A 218 -17.42 7.96 7.04
CA LYS A 218 -17.44 8.76 8.27
C LYS A 218 -16.13 8.70 9.06
N LEU A 219 -15.22 7.78 8.69
CA LEU A 219 -13.97 7.56 9.40
C LEU A 219 -12.83 8.25 8.67
N ASP A 220 -12.21 9.19 9.36
CA ASP A 220 -11.04 9.93 8.89
C ASP A 220 -9.80 9.44 9.65
N TYR A 221 -8.94 8.72 8.95
CA TYR A 221 -7.64 8.25 9.47
C TYR A 221 -6.48 9.14 9.00
N TRP A 222 -6.73 10.15 8.19
CA TRP A 222 -5.69 11.01 7.63
C TRP A 222 -4.93 11.78 8.72
N LYS A 223 -3.62 11.62 8.75
CA LYS A 223 -2.66 12.27 9.67
C LYS A 223 -1.63 13.13 8.95
N GLY A 224 -1.72 13.19 7.63
CA GLY A 224 -0.85 14.01 6.81
C GLY A 224 -1.18 15.50 6.90
N LYS A 225 -0.78 16.27 5.91
CA LYS A 225 -0.92 17.73 5.88
C LYS A 225 -2.37 18.17 6.08
N LYS A 226 -2.61 19.02 7.10
CA LYS A 226 -3.94 19.51 7.42
C LYS A 226 -4.58 20.27 6.24
N GLY A 227 -5.81 19.90 5.90
CA GLY A 227 -6.56 20.47 4.78
C GLY A 227 -6.21 19.89 3.42
N ALA A 228 -5.26 18.97 3.34
CA ALA A 228 -4.99 18.21 2.13
C ALA A 228 -5.91 16.99 2.02
N CYS A 229 -6.29 16.66 0.81
CA CYS A 229 -6.99 15.41 0.52
C CYS A 229 -5.99 14.24 0.56
N PRO A 230 -6.30 13.12 1.22
CA PRO A 230 -5.40 11.96 1.24
C PRO A 230 -5.13 11.34 -0.14
N HIS A 231 -5.94 11.69 -1.14
CA HIS A 231 -5.85 11.13 -2.51
C HIS A 231 -5.40 12.13 -3.58
N CYS A 232 -5.65 13.42 -3.40
CA CYS A 232 -5.33 14.40 -4.45
C CYS A 232 -4.53 15.62 -3.94
N HIS A 233 -4.27 15.69 -2.63
CA HIS A 233 -3.51 16.75 -1.94
C HIS A 233 -4.01 18.18 -2.14
#